data_2fa604fad0b3c0d41be7365d086f0580
#
_entry.id   2fa604fad0b3c0d41be7365d086f0580
#
_cell.length_a   1.000
_cell.length_b   1.000
_cell.length_c   1.000
_cell.angle_alpha   90.00
_cell.angle_beta   90.00
_cell.angle_gamma   90.00
#
_symmetry.space_group_name_H-M   'P 1'
#
loop_
_entity.id
_entity.type
_entity.pdbx_description
1 polymer ?
#
loop_
_entity_poly.entity_id
_entity_poly.type
_entity_poly.pdbx_seq_one_letter_code
_entity_poly.pdbx_strand_id
1 'polypeptide(L)' 'MTTNKIESDPHTHSHRMGAWLDEMISHLRADLQQVDEPQLKAMFETSAEVLSGLKKAYSDYEQKREPAWPGGRELHS' A
#
# COMPACT_ATOMS: atom_id res chain seq x y z
N MET A 1 15.95 22.00 -5.03
CA MET A 1 14.71 22.43 -5.25
C MET A 1 13.95 21.86 -6.37
N THR A 2 14.56 21.47 -7.43
CA THR A 2 13.83 20.79 -8.44
C THR A 2 13.24 19.52 -7.92
N THR A 3 13.84 18.94 -6.93
CA THR A 3 13.30 17.72 -6.38
C THR A 3 11.95 17.95 -5.78
N ASN A 4 11.64 19.16 -5.43
CA ASN A 4 10.35 19.42 -4.85
C ASN A 4 9.21 19.07 -5.77
N LYS A 5 9.42 19.32 -7.03
CA LYS A 5 8.41 19.05 -7.99
C LYS A 5 8.10 17.57 -8.05
N ILE A 6 9.14 16.75 -8.05
CA ILE A 6 8.94 15.32 -8.08
C ILE A 6 8.31 14.85 -6.80
N GLU A 7 8.75 15.42 -5.70
CA GLU A 7 8.24 14.98 -4.42
C GLU A 7 6.80 15.33 -4.22
N SER A 8 6.33 16.36 -4.89
CA SER A 8 4.93 16.70 -4.71
C SER A 8 4.04 16.02 -5.73
N ASP A 9 4.59 15.20 -6.60
CA ASP A 9 3.78 14.50 -7.56
C ASP A 9 2.98 13.40 -6.86
N PRO A 10 1.66 13.44 -6.92
CA PRO A 10 0.85 12.45 -6.20
C PRO A 10 1.15 11.02 -6.64
N HIS A 11 1.42 10.83 -7.91
CA HIS A 11 1.71 9.49 -8.39
C HIS A 11 2.99 8.96 -7.77
N THR A 12 4.00 9.80 -7.69
CA THR A 12 5.27 9.39 -7.08
C THR A 12 5.09 9.04 -5.63
N HIS A 13 4.35 9.85 -4.89
CA HIS A 13 4.12 9.58 -3.49
C HIS A 13 3.32 8.31 -3.29
N SER A 14 2.31 8.12 -4.09
CA SER A 14 1.47 6.95 -3.97
C SER A 14 2.26 5.69 -4.27
N HIS A 15 3.07 5.73 -5.31
CA HIS A 15 3.88 4.58 -5.69
C HIS A 15 4.88 4.24 -4.59
N ARG A 16 5.49 5.25 -4.00
CA ARG A 16 6.46 5.04 -2.94
C ARG A 16 5.80 4.45 -1.71
N MET A 17 4.64 4.93 -1.36
CA MET A 17 3.92 4.39 -0.22
C MET A 17 3.55 2.93 -0.44
N GLY A 18 3.13 2.61 -1.65
CA GLY A 18 2.81 1.24 -1.97
C GLY A 18 4.02 0.33 -1.81
N ALA A 19 5.18 0.81 -2.23
CA ALA A 19 6.41 0.02 -2.09
C ALA A 19 6.77 -0.17 -0.62
N TRP A 20 6.64 0.86 0.18
CA TRP A 20 6.92 0.74 1.60
C TRP A 20 5.96 -0.21 2.29
N LEU A 21 4.71 -0.16 1.92
CA LEU A 21 3.73 -1.07 2.49
C LEU A 21 4.06 -2.50 2.12
N ASP A 22 4.49 -2.71 0.89
CA ASP A 22 4.86 -4.03 0.45
C ASP A 22 6.04 -4.57 1.25
N GLU A 23 7.02 -3.73 1.49
CA GLU A 23 8.16 -4.12 2.30
C GLU A 23 7.74 -4.46 3.71
N MET A 24 6.88 -3.65 4.29
CA MET A 24 6.46 -3.89 5.65
C MET A 24 5.66 -5.18 5.76
N ILE A 25 4.82 -5.46 4.78
CA ILE A 25 4.09 -6.71 4.76
C ILE A 25 5.05 -7.88 4.75
N SER A 26 6.10 -7.78 3.94
CA SER A 26 7.08 -8.85 3.87
C SER A 26 7.79 -9.05 5.20
N HIS A 27 8.14 -7.95 5.86
CA HIS A 27 8.76 -8.04 7.17
C HIS A 27 7.84 -8.69 8.19
N LEU A 28 6.58 -8.30 8.17
CA LEU A 28 5.63 -8.87 9.11
C LEU A 28 5.49 -10.36 8.90
N ARG A 29 5.44 -10.79 7.67
CA ARG A 29 5.28 -12.21 7.39
C ARG A 29 6.52 -13.00 7.76
N ALA A 30 7.69 -12.40 7.55
CA ALA A 30 8.92 -13.06 7.94
C ALA A 30 9.01 -13.18 9.45
N ASP A 31 8.67 -12.13 10.15
CA ASP A 31 8.74 -12.15 11.61
C ASP A 31 7.71 -13.09 12.20
N LEU A 32 6.58 -13.20 11.55
CA LEU A 32 5.54 -14.11 11.99
C LEU A 32 6.05 -15.53 12.10
N GLN A 33 6.99 -15.89 11.24
CA GLN A 33 7.56 -17.23 11.27
C GLN A 33 8.48 -17.43 12.44
N GLN A 34 8.92 -16.38 13.08
CA GLN A 34 9.92 -16.48 14.13
C GLN A 34 9.40 -16.25 15.51
N VAL A 35 8.19 -15.79 15.66
CA VAL A 35 7.65 -15.57 16.99
C VAL A 35 6.71 -16.70 17.35
N ASP A 36 6.71 -17.03 18.63
CA ASP A 36 5.83 -18.09 19.12
C ASP A 36 4.69 -17.57 19.94
N GLU A 37 4.77 -16.34 20.36
CA GLU A 37 3.78 -15.81 21.25
C GLU A 37 2.48 -15.55 20.49
N PRO A 38 1.38 -16.19 20.88
CA PRO A 38 0.17 -16.18 20.06
C PRO A 38 -0.44 -14.79 19.88
N GLN A 39 -0.37 -13.97 20.89
CA GLN A 39 -0.96 -12.65 20.81
C GLN A 39 -0.22 -11.78 19.80
N LEU A 40 1.10 -11.87 19.83
CA LEU A 40 1.91 -11.11 18.90
C LEU A 40 1.72 -11.62 17.48
N LYS A 41 1.60 -12.94 17.34
CA LYS A 41 1.34 -13.49 16.01
C LYS A 41 0.03 -12.96 15.45
N ALA A 42 -0.99 -12.91 16.28
CA ALA A 42 -2.28 -12.41 15.84
C ALA A 42 -2.16 -10.94 15.43
N MET A 43 -1.37 -10.17 16.15
CA MET A 43 -1.18 -8.77 15.80
C MET A 43 -0.45 -8.63 14.48
N PHE A 44 0.55 -9.45 14.26
CA PHE A 44 1.27 -9.40 12.99
C PHE A 44 0.36 -9.77 11.83
N GLU A 45 -0.47 -10.76 12.03
CA GLU A 45 -1.38 -11.17 10.96
C GLU A 45 -2.38 -10.08 10.64
N THR A 46 -2.93 -9.48 11.68
CA THR A 46 -3.87 -8.39 11.47
C THR A 46 -3.20 -7.21 10.80
N SER A 47 -1.99 -6.90 11.24
CA SER A 47 -1.25 -5.80 10.62
C SER A 47 -1.00 -6.07 9.14
N ALA A 48 -0.62 -7.27 8.80
CA ALA A 48 -0.37 -7.60 7.41
C ALA A 48 -1.65 -7.46 6.58
N GLU A 49 -2.78 -7.84 7.13
CA GLU A 49 -4.03 -7.71 6.42
C GLU A 49 -4.42 -6.24 6.21
N VAL A 50 -4.26 -5.45 7.25
CA VAL A 50 -4.58 -4.03 7.14
C VAL A 50 -3.67 -3.37 6.12
N LEU A 51 -2.38 -3.67 6.16
CA LEU A 51 -1.45 -3.09 5.24
C LEU A 51 -1.71 -3.55 3.81
N SER A 52 -2.13 -4.78 3.65
CA SER A 52 -2.49 -5.26 2.32
C SER A 52 -3.68 -4.50 1.76
N GLY A 53 -4.64 -4.20 2.60
CA GLY A 53 -5.77 -3.39 2.18
C GLY A 53 -5.37 -1.99 1.79
N LEU A 54 -4.45 -1.41 2.57
CA LEU A 54 -3.95 -0.08 2.24
C LEU A 54 -3.17 -0.11 0.93
N LYS A 55 -2.36 -1.14 0.74
CA LYS A 55 -1.60 -1.25 -0.48
C LYS A 55 -2.54 -1.32 -1.69
N LYS A 56 -3.61 -2.06 -1.54
CA LYS A 56 -4.58 -2.14 -2.62
C LYS A 56 -5.21 -0.79 -2.89
N ALA A 57 -5.48 -0.02 -1.85
CA ALA A 57 -6.05 1.30 -2.04
C ALA A 57 -5.12 2.20 -2.82
N TYR A 58 -3.82 2.14 -2.53
CA TYR A 58 -2.86 2.94 -3.27
C TYR A 58 -2.77 2.48 -4.72
N SER A 59 -2.83 1.19 -4.92
CA SER A 59 -2.79 0.66 -6.27
C SER A 59 -4.01 1.11 -7.06
N ASP A 60 -5.17 1.07 -6.43
CA ASP A 60 -6.39 1.53 -7.08
C ASP A 60 -6.32 3.01 -7.40
N TYR A 61 -5.76 3.78 -6.51
CA TYR A 61 -5.60 5.21 -6.74
C TYR A 61 -4.72 5.46 -7.97
N GLU A 62 -3.64 4.70 -8.08
CA GLU A 62 -2.76 4.87 -9.23
C GLU A 62 -3.44 4.51 -10.53
N GLN A 63 -4.25 3.49 -10.51
CA GLN A 63 -4.98 3.11 -11.69
C GLN A 63 -5.99 4.17 -12.07
N LYS A 64 -6.55 4.82 -11.08
CA LYS A 64 -7.48 5.88 -11.33
C LYS A 64 -6.84 7.02 -12.10
N ARG A 65 -5.56 7.22 -11.89
CA ARG A 65 -4.87 8.30 -12.54
C ARG A 65 -4.53 8.01 -13.98
N GLU A 66 -4.69 6.77 -14.40
CA GLU A 66 -4.37 6.44 -15.76
C GLU A 66 -5.39 7.08 -16.69
N PRO A 67 -4.95 7.54 -17.84
CA PRO A 67 -5.88 8.19 -18.75
C PRO A 67 -6.97 7.25 -19.21
N ALA A 68 -6.73 6.00 -19.14
CA ALA A 68 -7.70 5.04 -19.61
C ALA A 68 -8.73 4.72 -18.56
N TRP A 69 -8.73 5.40 -17.49
CA TRP A 69 -9.68 5.10 -16.46
C TRP A 69 -10.86 6.05 -16.51
N PRO A 70 -11.60 6.07 -17.50
CA PRO A 70 -12.76 6.90 -17.52
C PRO A 70 -13.95 6.19 -16.99
N GLY A 71 -14.00 4.92 -17.20
CA GLY A 71 -15.13 4.20 -16.75
C GLY A 71 -15.16 4.04 -15.25
N GLY A 72 -14.02 4.16 -14.66
CA GLY A 72 -13.97 3.92 -13.23
C GLY A 72 -14.85 4.84 -12.47
N ARG A 73 -14.97 6.05 -12.93
CA ARG A 73 -15.76 6.97 -12.17
C ARG A 73 -17.21 6.67 -12.28
N GLU A 74 -17.61 6.00 -13.29
CA GLU A 74 -19.00 5.68 -13.38
C GLU A 74 -19.37 4.55 -12.53
N LEU A 75 -18.45 3.69 -12.29
CA LEU A 75 -18.76 2.53 -11.54
C LEU A 75 -19.22 2.83 -10.18
N HIS A 76 -18.65 3.83 -9.59
CA HIS A 76 -19.02 4.05 -8.25
C HIS A 76 -20.01 5.10 -8.14
N SER A 77 -20.45 5.59 -9.17
CA SER A 77 -21.46 6.61 -9.06
C SER A 77 -22.79 5.98 -8.82
#